data_af88e40f64a5a8045de5ab3da4da904b
#
_entry.id   af88e40f64a5a8045de5ab3da4da904b
#
_cell.length_a   1.000
_cell.length_b   1.000
_cell.length_c   1.000
_cell.angle_alpha   90.00
_cell.angle_beta   90.00
_cell.angle_gamma   90.00
#
_symmetry.space_group_name_H-M   'P 1'
#
loop_
_entity.id
_entity.type
_entity.pdbx_description
1 polymer ?
#
loop_
_entity_poly.entity_id
_entity_poly.type
_entity_poly.pdbx_seq_one_letter_code
_entity_poly.pdbx_strand_id
1 'polypeptide(L)' 'MNLVIDIGNTRSKYAFFQEDRLIGVNYRLDSILEDIRVWKEKGEKVWIFLTGSGHIDSEMQLAI' A
#
# COMPACT_ATOMS: atom_id res chain seq x y z
N MET A 1 6.23 -5.79 7.70
CA MET A 1 5.32 -4.68 7.44
C MET A 1 4.35 -5.07 6.36
N ASN A 2 3.07 -4.94 6.61
CA ASN A 2 2.03 -5.25 5.64
C ASN A 2 1.43 -3.95 5.10
N LEU A 3 1.37 -3.84 3.79
CA LEU A 3 0.75 -2.73 3.10
C LEU A 3 -0.52 -3.23 2.42
N VAL A 4 -1.65 -2.67 2.78
CA VAL A 4 -2.93 -3.00 2.18
C VAL A 4 -3.37 -1.82 1.32
N ILE A 5 -3.57 -2.06 0.04
CA ILE A 5 -4.02 -1.05 -0.91
C ILE A 5 -5.46 -1.36 -1.27
N ASP A 6 -6.35 -0.42 -0.99
CA ASP A 6 -7.77 -0.55 -1.26
C ASP A 6 -8.12 0.38 -2.42
N ILE A 7 -8.42 -0.20 -3.58
CA ILE A 7 -8.70 0.56 -4.80
C ILE A 7 -10.21 0.58 -5.01
N GLY A 8 -10.82 1.73 -4.78
CA GLY A 8 -12.23 1.94 -5.00
C GLY A 8 -12.50 2.67 -6.31
N ASN A 9 -13.76 2.74 -6.70
CA ASN A 9 -14.17 3.40 -7.95
C ASN A 9 -14.01 4.92 -7.88
N THR A 10 -14.28 5.49 -6.70
CA THR A 10 -14.23 6.95 -6.52
C THR A 10 -13.12 7.38 -5.59
N ARG A 11 -12.63 6.49 -4.75
CA ARG A 11 -11.61 6.81 -3.77
C ARG A 11 -10.75 5.58 -3.50
N SER A 12 -9.46 5.80 -3.41
CA SER A 12 -8.50 4.75 -3.06
C SER A 12 -7.73 5.17 -1.83
N LYS A 13 -7.24 4.19 -1.09
CA LYS A 13 -6.44 4.42 0.10
C LYS A 13 -5.47 3.27 0.31
N TYR A 14 -4.47 3.49 1.13
CA TYR A 14 -3.59 2.41 1.56
C TYR A 14 -3.26 2.56 3.04
N ALA A 15 -2.93 1.44 3.66
CA ALA A 15 -2.64 1.41 5.08
C ALA A 15 -1.45 0.49 5.35
N PHE A 16 -0.63 0.87 6.31
CA PHE A 16 0.46 0.04 6.79
C PHE A 16 0.10 -0.58 8.13
N PHE A 17 0.36 -1.88 8.24
CA PHE A 17 0.15 -2.64 9.47
C PHE A 17 1.44 -3.32 9.90
N GLN A 18 1.72 -3.26 11.19
CA GLN A 18 2.77 -4.04 11.81
C GLN A 18 2.08 -5.10 12.64
N GLU A 19 2.13 -6.36 12.18
CA GLU A 19 1.28 -7.43 12.71
C GLU A 19 -0.19 -7.03 12.55
N ASP A 20 -0.98 -6.97 13.61
CA ASP A 20 -2.38 -6.51 13.55
C ASP A 20 -2.57 -5.07 14.02
N ARG A 21 -1.48 -4.32 14.14
CA ARG A 21 -1.54 -2.92 14.55
C ARG A 21 -1.52 -2.02 13.33
N LEU A 22 -2.49 -1.12 13.23
CA LEU A 22 -2.51 -0.10 12.20
C LEU A 22 -1.47 0.96 12.50
N ILE A 23 -0.53 1.17 11.57
CA ILE A 23 0.52 2.17 11.70
C ILE A 23 0.09 3.50 11.09
N GLY A 24 -0.52 3.45 9.90
CA GLY A 24 -0.96 4.67 9.25
C GLY A 24 -1.83 4.40 8.04
N VAL A 25 -2.63 5.39 7.67
CA VAL A 25 -3.50 5.35 6.50
C VAL A 25 -3.22 6.58 5.65
N ASN A 26 -3.22 6.42 4.33
CA ASN A 26 -3.07 7.53 3.42
C ASN A 26 -4.05 7.36 2.27
N TYR A 27 -4.62 8.48 1.82
CA TYR A 27 -5.59 8.52 0.74
C TYR A 27 -4.98 8.98 -0.59
N ARG A 28 -3.68 9.22 -0.61
CA ARG A 28 -2.97 9.70 -1.80
C ARG A 28 -2.08 8.59 -2.34
N LEU A 29 -2.56 7.89 -3.38
CA LEU A 29 -1.81 6.79 -3.98
C LEU A 29 -0.50 7.22 -4.62
N ASP A 30 -0.36 8.47 -5.01
CA ASP A 30 0.87 8.98 -5.60
C ASP A 30 2.05 9.00 -4.62
N SER A 31 1.76 8.89 -3.31
CA SER A 31 2.80 8.85 -2.28
C SER A 31 3.22 7.43 -1.90
N ILE A 32 2.61 6.41 -2.49
CA ILE A 32 2.77 5.04 -2.02
C ILE A 32 4.19 4.51 -2.20
N LEU A 33 4.81 4.80 -3.34
CA LEU A 33 6.17 4.33 -3.61
C LEU A 33 7.18 4.98 -2.67
N GLU A 34 6.98 6.24 -2.37
CA GLU A 34 7.85 6.95 -1.42
C GLU A 34 7.73 6.35 -0.02
N ASP A 35 6.51 6.07 0.42
CA ASP A 35 6.29 5.48 1.74
C ASP A 35 6.88 4.08 1.83
N ILE A 36 6.75 3.27 0.77
CA ILE A 36 7.37 1.95 0.71
C ILE A 36 8.89 2.08 0.82
N ARG A 37 9.46 3.02 0.10
CA ARG A 37 10.91 3.25 0.13
C ARG A 37 11.40 3.58 1.54
N VAL A 38 10.67 4.44 2.25
CA VAL A 38 11.01 4.82 3.61
C VAL A 38 11.05 3.59 4.53
N TRP A 39 10.06 2.71 4.43
CA TRP A 39 10.03 1.51 5.25
C TRP A 39 11.17 0.54 4.90
N LYS A 40 11.47 0.39 3.60
CA LYS A 40 12.59 -0.45 3.17
C LYS A 40 13.93 0.08 3.65
N GLU A 41 14.11 1.39 3.65
CA GLU A 41 15.33 2.01 4.17
C GLU A 41 15.53 1.75 5.66
N LYS A 42 14.44 1.53 6.39
CA LYS A 42 14.50 1.16 7.80
C LYS A 42 14.77 -0.33 8.02
N GLY A 43 14.98 -1.09 6.96
CA GLY A 43 15.24 -2.52 7.05
C GLY A 43 13.99 -3.39 7.08
N GLU A 44 12.82 -2.82 6.84
CA GLU A 44 11.56 -3.58 6.84
C GLU A 44 11.31 -4.24 5.49
N LYS A 45 10.80 -5.46 5.52
CA LYS A 45 10.21 -6.08 4.33
C LYS A 45 8.76 -5.62 4.24
N VAL A 46 8.31 -5.27 3.04
CA VAL A 46 6.94 -4.80 2.82
C VAL A 46 6.20 -5.83 2.00
N TRP A 47 5.16 -6.41 2.60
CA TRP A 47 4.25 -7.33 1.92
C TRP A 47 3.04 -6.55 1.45
N ILE A 48 2.66 -6.74 0.18
CA ILE A 48 1.66 -5.90 -0.47
C ILE A 48 0.41 -6.70 -0.79
N PHE A 49 -0.74 -6.21 -0.32
CA PHE A 49 -2.05 -6.81 -0.54
C PHE A 49 -2.95 -5.82 -1.25
N LEU A 50 -3.52 -6.24 -2.38
CA LEU A 50 -4.45 -5.41 -3.13
C LEU A 50 -5.86 -5.88 -2.86
N THR A 51 -6.76 -4.93 -2.63
CA THR A 51 -8.17 -5.22 -2.39
C THR A 51 -9.02 -4.09 -2.96
N GLY A 52 -10.32 -4.32 -3.06
CA GLY A 52 -11.26 -3.32 -3.49
C GLY A 52 -12.09 -3.75 -4.69
N SER A 53 -13.04 -2.90 -5.06
CA SER A 53 -13.94 -3.12 -6.18
C SER A 53 -13.50 -2.44 -7.47
N GLY A 54 -12.40 -1.68 -7.41
CA GLY A 54 -11.89 -0.98 -8.58
C GLY A 54 -11.10 -1.90 -9.50
N HIS A 55 -10.74 -1.37 -10.67
CA HIS A 55 -9.89 -2.08 -11.61
C HIS A 55 -8.46 -2.11 -11.07
N ILE A 56 -7.88 -3.31 -11.02
CA ILE A 56 -6.50 -3.49 -10.54
C ILE A 56 -5.59 -3.64 -11.75
N ASP A 57 -4.61 -2.76 -11.85
CA ASP A 57 -3.60 -2.82 -12.89
C ASP A 57 -2.50 -3.80 -12.46
N SER A 58 -2.33 -4.87 -13.25
CA SER A 58 -1.32 -5.87 -12.94
C SER A 58 0.10 -5.33 -13.03
N GLU A 59 0.33 -4.29 -13.84
CA GLU A 59 1.63 -3.65 -13.92
C GLU A 59 2.00 -2.94 -12.62
N MET A 60 1.02 -2.45 -11.89
CA MET A 60 1.25 -1.85 -10.59
C MET A 60 1.83 -2.85 -9.60
N GLN A 61 1.37 -4.10 -9.67
CA GLN A 61 1.90 -5.16 -8.81
C GLN A 61 3.37 -5.44 -9.12
N LEU A 62 3.76 -5.39 -10.38
CA LEU A 62 5.14 -5.65 -10.79
C LEU A 62 6.07 -4.50 -10.45
N ALA A 63 5.57 -3.28 -10.42
CA ALA A 63 6.37 -2.09 -10.13
C ALA A 63 6.78 -2.00 -8.66
N ILE A 64 6.10 -2.70 -7.80
CA ILE A 64 6.33 -2.68 -6.37
C ILE A 64 7.10 -3.92 -5.94
#